data_97f1773957fe7207a04f397f1bdf8bfb
#
_entry.id   97f1773957fe7207a04f397f1bdf8bfb
#
_cell.length_a   1.000
_cell.length_b   1.000
_cell.length_c   1.000
_cell.angle_alpha   90.00
_cell.angle_beta   90.00
_cell.angle_gamma   90.00
#
_symmetry.space_group_name_H-M   'P 1'
#
loop_
_entity.id
_entity.type
_entity.pdbx_description
1 polymer ?
#
loop_
_entity_poly.entity_id
_entity_poly.type
_entity_poly.pdbx_seq_one_letter_code
_entity_poly.pdbx_strand_id
1 'polypeptide(L)'
;MWELSLNVRNGEQLLLVVVIPVAIFLAATTTNFLPTLADSPATALATVLTVSVLASAFTSVAISTAFERRSGALLYMSTTPLGKSDVVVAKVIATMFTVILSCGAVFIAALVTSFGSITALALMLPLTLIILIGGAVAGASWALTLASILRAEGVLALANAIFVVAILFGGILIPLDQLPDVWANIAQFLLPGALAMALTSVLVEETIDISASVTVFIWAIVGTIVASKSFRWI
;
A
#
# COMPACT_ATOMS: atom_id res chain seq x y z
N MET A 1 8.77 11.22 -15.34
CA MET A 1 9.51 12.35 -14.73
C MET A 1 8.58 13.38 -14.11
N TRP A 2 7.51 13.83 -14.79
CA TRP A 2 6.56 14.83 -14.27
C TRP A 2 5.86 14.39 -12.97
N GLU A 3 5.26 13.21 -12.93
CA GLU A 3 4.55 12.64 -11.77
C GLU A 3 5.46 12.54 -10.53
N LEU A 4 6.69 12.07 -10.70
CA LEU A 4 7.67 12.04 -9.61
C LEU A 4 8.00 13.44 -9.10
N SER A 5 8.14 14.41 -10.01
CA SER A 5 8.39 15.81 -9.65
C SER A 5 7.24 16.42 -8.85
N LEU A 6 5.99 16.09 -9.19
CA LEU A 6 4.81 16.55 -8.45
C LEU A 6 4.78 15.97 -7.03
N ASN A 7 5.02 14.67 -6.88
CA ASN A 7 5.04 14.01 -5.58
C ASN A 7 6.17 14.54 -4.68
N VAL A 8 7.38 14.73 -5.23
CA VAL A 8 8.53 15.25 -4.46
C VAL A 8 8.38 16.72 -4.08
N ARG A 9 7.70 17.53 -4.91
CA ARG A 9 7.46 18.95 -4.62
C ARG A 9 6.30 19.19 -3.65
N ASN A 10 5.44 18.20 -3.44
CA ASN A 10 4.38 18.25 -2.44
C ASN A 10 4.93 17.78 -1.08
N GLY A 11 5.71 18.66 -0.42
CA GLY A 11 6.36 18.37 0.86
C GLY A 11 5.37 17.96 1.96
N GLU A 12 4.16 18.51 1.95
CA GLU A 12 3.10 18.15 2.89
C GLU A 12 2.68 16.66 2.71
N GLN A 13 2.46 16.23 1.47
CA GLN A 13 2.11 14.85 1.18
C GLN A 13 3.23 13.87 1.52
N LEU A 14 4.49 14.23 1.18
CA LEU A 14 5.66 13.42 1.56
C LEU A 14 5.82 13.30 3.07
N LEU A 15 5.62 14.41 3.78
CA LEU A 15 5.72 14.43 5.23
C LEU A 15 4.67 13.50 5.84
N LEU A 16 3.41 13.55 5.38
CA LEU A 16 2.35 12.66 5.85
C LEU A 16 2.65 11.18 5.53
N VAL A 17 3.11 10.89 4.32
CA VAL A 17 3.39 9.52 3.86
C VAL A 17 4.59 8.89 4.58
N VAL A 18 5.55 9.69 5.05
CA VAL A 18 6.74 9.20 5.76
C VAL A 18 6.57 9.29 7.28
N VAL A 19 6.14 10.45 7.77
CA VAL A 19 6.12 10.72 9.23
C VAL A 19 5.04 9.92 9.94
N ILE A 20 3.85 9.77 9.34
CA ILE A 20 2.75 9.04 9.99
C ILE A 20 3.11 7.56 10.19
N PRO A 21 3.56 6.79 9.17
CA PRO A 21 3.96 5.40 9.39
C PRO A 21 5.09 5.23 10.40
N VAL A 22 6.10 6.10 10.35
CA VAL A 22 7.20 6.06 11.33
C VAL A 22 6.70 6.35 12.73
N ALA A 23 5.82 7.34 12.90
CA ALA A 23 5.24 7.66 14.19
C ALA A 23 4.36 6.52 14.74
N ILE A 24 3.57 5.86 13.88
CA ILE A 24 2.76 4.69 14.27
C ILE A 24 3.69 3.54 14.68
N PHE A 25 4.75 3.27 13.92
CA PHE A 25 5.72 2.24 14.27
C PHE A 25 6.40 2.51 15.62
N LEU A 26 6.89 3.74 15.83
CA LEU A 26 7.49 4.13 17.10
C LEU A 26 6.49 4.05 18.26
N ALA A 27 5.27 4.52 18.07
CA ALA A 27 4.22 4.41 19.07
C ALA A 27 3.91 2.94 19.42
N ALA A 28 3.79 2.07 18.41
CA ALA A 28 3.52 0.65 18.61
C ALA A 28 4.64 -0.07 19.38
N THR A 29 5.91 0.30 19.13
CA THR A 29 7.07 -0.38 19.75
C THR A 29 7.49 0.22 21.09
N THR A 30 7.15 1.49 21.37
CA THR A 30 7.57 2.18 22.61
C THR A 30 6.45 2.32 23.62
N THR A 31 5.21 2.12 23.23
CA THR A 31 4.04 2.27 24.11
C THR A 31 3.14 1.04 24.04
N ASN A 32 2.41 0.75 25.11
CA ASN A 32 1.39 -0.32 25.13
C ASN A 32 0.05 0.16 24.57
N PHE A 33 0.04 1.20 23.71
CA PHE A 33 -1.19 1.78 23.18
C PHE A 33 -1.91 0.84 22.21
N LEU A 34 -1.16 -0.03 21.51
CA LEU A 34 -1.68 -1.05 20.59
C LEU A 34 -1.13 -2.43 21.03
N PRO A 35 -1.79 -3.11 21.98
CA PRO A 35 -1.27 -4.38 22.52
C PRO A 35 -1.01 -5.43 21.45
N THR A 36 -1.86 -5.52 20.44
CA THR A 36 -1.71 -6.47 19.31
C THR A 36 -0.47 -6.23 18.46
N LEU A 37 0.08 -5.03 18.45
CA LEU A 37 1.33 -4.67 17.74
C LEU A 37 2.54 -4.71 18.68
N ALA A 38 2.32 -4.76 19.99
CA ALA A 38 3.38 -4.78 20.99
C ALA A 38 3.99 -6.17 21.19
N ASP A 39 3.38 -7.24 20.63
CA ASP A 39 3.84 -8.62 20.79
C ASP A 39 5.27 -8.81 20.27
N SER A 40 5.60 -8.20 19.12
CA SER A 40 6.97 -8.15 18.64
C SER A 40 7.20 -6.93 17.72
N PRO A 41 8.44 -6.39 17.67
CA PRO A 41 8.78 -5.34 16.71
C PRO A 41 8.61 -5.78 15.26
N ALA A 42 8.76 -7.06 14.96
CA ALA A 42 8.56 -7.62 13.62
C ALA A 42 7.07 -7.59 13.22
N THR A 43 6.16 -7.92 14.14
CA THR A 43 4.71 -7.80 13.92
C THR A 43 4.31 -6.35 13.67
N ALA A 44 4.81 -5.42 14.49
CA ALA A 44 4.59 -3.99 14.28
C ALA A 44 5.10 -3.53 12.92
N LEU A 45 6.28 -4.00 12.50
CA LEU A 45 6.86 -3.67 11.20
C LEU A 45 5.97 -4.19 10.05
N ALA A 46 5.59 -5.47 10.07
CA ALA A 46 4.74 -6.06 9.03
C ALA A 46 3.40 -5.32 8.89
N THR A 47 2.76 -5.03 10.01
CA THR A 47 1.50 -4.29 10.06
C THR A 47 1.63 -2.87 9.50
N VAL A 48 2.63 -2.12 9.98
CA VAL A 48 2.83 -0.73 9.54
C VAL A 48 3.21 -0.65 8.06
N LEU A 49 4.01 -1.58 7.55
CA LEU A 49 4.33 -1.67 6.12
C LEU A 49 3.08 -1.95 5.29
N THR A 50 2.21 -2.87 5.72
CA THR A 50 0.94 -3.16 5.05
C THR A 50 0.04 -1.92 4.99
N VAL A 51 -0.15 -1.24 6.13
CA VAL A 51 -0.94 0.00 6.21
C VAL A 51 -0.34 1.08 5.31
N SER A 52 0.99 1.23 5.30
CA SER A 52 1.69 2.21 4.47
C SER A 52 1.48 1.99 2.98
N VAL A 53 1.52 0.73 2.52
CA VAL A 53 1.22 0.39 1.12
C VAL A 53 -0.22 0.73 0.78
N LEU A 54 -1.19 0.34 1.60
CA LEU A 54 -2.62 0.62 1.34
C LEU A 54 -2.92 2.12 1.36
N ALA A 55 -2.37 2.85 2.31
CA ALA A 55 -2.55 4.30 2.40
C ALA A 55 -1.96 5.02 1.19
N SER A 56 -0.71 4.72 0.82
CA SER A 56 0.01 5.42 -0.23
C SER A 56 -0.32 4.91 -1.63
N ALA A 57 -0.45 3.59 -1.83
CA ALA A 57 -0.68 3.04 -3.16
C ALA A 57 -2.17 2.97 -3.54
N PHE A 58 -3.06 2.73 -2.59
CA PHE A 58 -4.49 2.66 -2.91
C PHE A 58 -5.19 3.99 -2.62
N THR A 59 -5.25 4.41 -1.35
CA THR A 59 -6.08 5.56 -0.94
C THR A 59 -5.58 6.86 -1.55
N SER A 60 -4.31 7.17 -1.42
CA SER A 60 -3.71 8.42 -1.94
C SER A 60 -3.81 8.50 -3.46
N VAL A 61 -3.51 7.42 -4.19
CA VAL A 61 -3.57 7.40 -5.66
C VAL A 61 -5.01 7.51 -6.16
N ALA A 62 -5.97 6.83 -5.51
CA ALA A 62 -7.37 6.93 -5.89
C ALA A 62 -7.89 8.37 -5.77
N ILE A 63 -7.64 8.99 -4.62
CA ILE A 63 -8.10 10.34 -4.33
C ILE A 63 -7.42 11.36 -5.26
N SER A 64 -6.08 11.35 -5.34
CA SER A 64 -5.35 12.31 -6.19
C SER A 64 -5.77 12.22 -7.65
N THR A 65 -5.87 11.00 -8.21
CA THR A 65 -6.29 10.81 -9.60
C THR A 65 -7.73 11.25 -9.85
N ALA A 66 -8.64 11.04 -8.91
CA ALA A 66 -10.02 11.51 -9.03
C ALA A 66 -10.13 13.04 -9.02
N PHE A 67 -9.33 13.71 -8.20
CA PHE A 67 -9.26 15.17 -8.17
C PHE A 67 -8.54 15.75 -9.39
N GLU A 68 -7.49 15.11 -9.90
CA GLU A 68 -6.85 15.49 -11.18
C GLU A 68 -7.84 15.40 -12.35
N ARG A 69 -8.68 14.36 -12.37
CA ARG A 69 -9.74 14.23 -13.37
C ARG A 69 -10.77 15.36 -13.23
N ARG A 70 -11.20 15.67 -12.00
CA ARG A 70 -12.17 16.74 -11.72
C ARG A 70 -11.62 18.11 -12.10
N SER A 71 -10.33 18.38 -11.87
CA SER A 71 -9.70 19.67 -12.21
C SER A 71 -9.41 19.84 -13.70
N GLY A 72 -9.62 18.80 -14.53
CA GLY A 72 -9.30 18.81 -15.95
C GLY A 72 -7.83 18.56 -16.27
N ALA A 73 -6.99 18.29 -15.28
CA ALA A 73 -5.56 18.00 -15.50
C ALA A 73 -5.35 16.78 -16.41
N LEU A 74 -6.14 15.71 -16.20
CA LEU A 74 -6.09 14.52 -17.04
C LEU A 74 -6.60 14.83 -18.47
N LEU A 75 -7.59 15.68 -18.63
CA LEU A 75 -8.07 16.12 -19.95
C LEU A 75 -6.98 16.90 -20.69
N TYR A 76 -6.25 17.78 -19.99
CA TYR A 76 -5.11 18.46 -20.59
C TYR A 76 -4.02 17.47 -21.03
N MET A 77 -3.72 16.44 -20.23
CA MET A 77 -2.78 15.39 -20.62
C MET A 77 -3.23 14.62 -21.88
N SER A 78 -4.54 14.46 -22.11
CA SER A 78 -5.07 13.79 -23.31
C SER A 78 -4.78 14.54 -24.63
N THR A 79 -4.41 15.83 -24.56
CA THR A 79 -3.99 16.62 -25.73
C THR A 79 -2.53 16.40 -26.11
N THR A 80 -1.78 15.69 -25.28
CA THR A 80 -0.38 15.29 -25.54
C THR A 80 -0.33 13.94 -26.26
N PRO A 81 0.79 13.55 -26.88
CA PRO A 81 0.93 12.24 -27.53
C PRO A 81 1.01 11.06 -26.55
N LEU A 82 0.64 11.23 -25.28
CA LEU A 82 0.64 10.18 -24.26
C LEU A 82 -0.57 9.26 -24.40
N GLY A 83 -0.33 7.95 -24.41
CA GLY A 83 -1.37 6.95 -24.34
C GLY A 83 -1.94 6.77 -22.93
N LYS A 84 -3.15 6.22 -22.83
CA LYS A 84 -3.75 5.89 -21.53
C LYS A 84 -2.87 4.97 -20.69
N SER A 85 -2.28 3.97 -21.33
CA SER A 85 -1.35 3.02 -20.70
C SER A 85 -0.10 3.71 -20.15
N ASP A 86 0.40 4.73 -20.83
CA ASP A 86 1.60 5.46 -20.40
C ASP A 86 1.35 6.22 -19.10
N VAL A 87 0.15 6.80 -18.96
CA VAL A 87 -0.25 7.49 -17.72
C VAL A 87 -0.44 6.50 -16.57
N VAL A 88 -1.09 5.35 -16.83
CA VAL A 88 -1.22 4.28 -15.82
C VAL A 88 0.16 3.82 -15.35
N VAL A 89 1.06 3.50 -16.28
CA VAL A 89 2.42 3.06 -15.95
C VAL A 89 3.18 4.15 -15.19
N ALA A 90 3.09 5.41 -15.63
CA ALA A 90 3.78 6.52 -14.97
C ALA A 90 3.30 6.71 -13.52
N LYS A 91 1.97 6.60 -13.27
CA LYS A 91 1.40 6.69 -11.92
C LYS A 91 1.79 5.51 -11.05
N VAL A 92 1.80 4.29 -11.59
CA VAL A 92 2.27 3.10 -10.86
C VAL A 92 3.73 3.24 -10.46
N ILE A 93 4.60 3.68 -11.38
CA ILE A 93 6.04 3.90 -11.07
C ILE A 93 6.21 5.00 -10.01
N ALA A 94 5.49 6.12 -10.12
CA ALA A 94 5.53 7.18 -9.12
C ALA A 94 5.07 6.68 -7.74
N THR A 95 4.05 5.84 -7.70
CA THR A 95 3.55 5.21 -6.48
C THR A 95 4.57 4.25 -5.88
N MET A 96 5.22 3.42 -6.69
CA MET A 96 6.29 2.53 -6.21
C MET A 96 7.40 3.32 -5.51
N PHE A 97 7.81 4.45 -6.09
CA PHE A 97 8.80 5.33 -5.46
C PHE A 97 8.31 5.85 -4.10
N THR A 98 7.06 6.31 -4.01
CA THR A 98 6.46 6.80 -2.77
C THR A 98 6.38 5.71 -1.70
N VAL A 99 5.98 4.50 -2.08
CA VAL A 99 5.92 3.33 -1.18
C VAL A 99 7.32 2.94 -0.70
N ILE A 100 8.30 2.88 -1.59
CA ILE A 100 9.69 2.56 -1.22
C ILE A 100 10.24 3.60 -0.24
N LEU A 101 9.97 4.87 -0.45
CA LEU A 101 10.38 5.94 0.45
C LEU A 101 9.73 5.80 1.83
N SER A 102 8.41 5.58 1.88
CA SER A 102 7.64 5.40 3.11
C SER A 102 8.12 4.17 3.89
N CYS A 103 8.14 3.02 3.22
CA CYS A 103 8.54 1.76 3.84
C CYS A 103 10.02 1.76 4.23
N GLY A 104 10.88 2.39 3.42
CA GLY A 104 12.30 2.56 3.74
C GLY A 104 12.51 3.36 5.02
N ALA A 105 11.74 4.42 5.22
CA ALA A 105 11.81 5.21 6.46
C ALA A 105 11.38 4.39 7.69
N VAL A 106 10.33 3.57 7.57
CA VAL A 106 9.89 2.66 8.65
C VAL A 106 10.94 1.58 8.91
N PHE A 107 11.59 1.03 7.88
CA PHE A 107 12.71 0.10 8.04
C PHE A 107 13.90 0.72 8.77
N ILE A 108 14.27 1.95 8.43
CA ILE A 108 15.34 2.68 9.13
C ILE A 108 14.97 2.88 10.60
N ALA A 109 13.72 3.27 10.89
CA ALA A 109 13.25 3.40 12.26
C ALA A 109 13.32 2.06 13.01
N ALA A 110 12.94 0.95 12.37
CA ALA A 110 13.05 -0.39 12.94
C ALA A 110 14.50 -0.78 13.25
N LEU A 111 15.42 -0.51 12.34
CA LEU A 111 16.86 -0.77 12.55
C LEU A 111 17.43 -0.01 13.76
N VAL A 112 16.98 1.23 13.96
CA VAL A 112 17.48 2.09 15.03
C VAL A 112 16.93 1.69 16.40
N THR A 113 15.66 1.22 16.44
CA THR A 113 14.94 1.08 17.72
C THR A 113 14.81 -0.36 18.23
N SER A 114 14.72 -1.36 17.37
CA SER A 114 14.08 -2.62 17.79
C SER A 114 14.76 -3.89 17.34
N PHE A 115 15.63 -3.86 16.33
CA PHE A 115 16.22 -5.09 15.80
C PHE A 115 17.64 -5.31 16.33
N GLY A 116 17.77 -6.26 17.26
CA GLY A 116 19.06 -6.71 17.77
C GLY A 116 19.91 -7.48 16.76
N SER A 117 19.37 -7.88 15.61
CA SER A 117 20.07 -8.60 14.55
C SER A 117 19.82 -7.96 13.18
N ILE A 118 20.73 -7.09 12.77
CA ILE A 118 20.77 -6.48 11.44
C ILE A 118 20.86 -7.55 10.33
N THR A 119 21.48 -8.68 10.62
CA THR A 119 21.71 -9.78 9.67
C THR A 119 20.41 -10.47 9.25
N ALA A 120 19.51 -10.76 10.18
CA ALA A 120 18.24 -11.40 9.87
C ALA A 120 17.35 -10.47 9.02
N LEU A 121 17.27 -9.20 9.40
CA LEU A 121 16.50 -8.20 8.64
C LEU A 121 17.07 -7.98 7.23
N ALA A 122 18.39 -7.96 7.08
CA ALA A 122 19.05 -7.80 5.78
C ALA A 122 18.79 -8.97 4.83
N LEU A 123 18.72 -10.21 5.34
CA LEU A 123 18.39 -11.41 4.56
C LEU A 123 16.94 -11.38 4.05
N MET A 124 16.00 -10.85 4.84
CA MET A 124 14.58 -10.81 4.48
C MET A 124 14.21 -9.57 3.62
N LEU A 125 15.08 -8.58 3.55
CA LEU A 125 14.83 -7.31 2.86
C LEU A 125 14.52 -7.48 1.35
N PRO A 126 15.23 -8.30 0.56
CA PRO A 126 14.90 -8.47 -0.86
C PRO A 126 13.49 -9.03 -1.09
N LEU A 127 13.10 -10.02 -0.28
CA LEU A 127 11.79 -10.65 -0.39
C LEU A 127 10.68 -9.69 0.05
N THR A 128 10.89 -8.98 1.14
CA THR A 128 9.99 -7.91 1.60
C THR A 128 9.80 -6.84 0.52
N LEU A 129 10.88 -6.40 -0.14
CA LEU A 129 10.79 -5.41 -1.22
C LEU A 129 9.98 -5.94 -2.41
N ILE A 130 10.14 -7.20 -2.79
CA ILE A 130 9.37 -7.83 -3.88
C ILE A 130 7.87 -7.81 -3.53
N ILE A 131 7.50 -8.18 -2.31
CA ILE A 131 6.11 -8.18 -1.84
C ILE A 131 5.55 -6.75 -1.79
N LEU A 132 6.32 -5.78 -1.27
CA LEU A 132 5.93 -4.37 -1.22
C LEU A 132 5.70 -3.79 -2.63
N ILE A 133 6.55 -4.12 -3.59
CA ILE A 133 6.39 -3.73 -5.00
C ILE A 133 5.10 -4.34 -5.57
N GLY A 134 4.87 -5.63 -5.35
CA GLY A 134 3.64 -6.30 -5.76
C GLY A 134 2.39 -5.63 -5.19
N GLY A 135 2.40 -5.35 -3.88
CA GLY A 135 1.34 -4.63 -3.18
C GLY A 135 1.11 -3.20 -3.70
N ALA A 136 2.20 -2.48 -3.98
CA ALA A 136 2.14 -1.13 -4.54
C ALA A 136 1.52 -1.12 -5.96
N VAL A 137 1.93 -2.04 -6.83
CA VAL A 137 1.37 -2.20 -8.17
C VAL A 137 -0.11 -2.55 -8.09
N ALA A 138 -0.48 -3.52 -7.24
CA ALA A 138 -1.87 -3.91 -7.02
C ALA A 138 -2.70 -2.72 -6.52
N GLY A 139 -2.29 -2.09 -5.44
CA GLY A 139 -2.98 -0.96 -4.84
C GLY A 139 -3.19 0.20 -5.82
N ALA A 140 -2.12 0.63 -6.50
CA ALA A 140 -2.18 1.71 -7.48
C ALA A 140 -3.12 1.38 -8.66
N SER A 141 -3.06 0.17 -9.18
CA SER A 141 -3.88 -0.25 -10.32
C SER A 141 -5.38 -0.25 -9.96
N TRP A 142 -5.75 -0.77 -8.81
CA TRP A 142 -7.14 -0.74 -8.34
C TRP A 142 -7.60 0.66 -7.96
N ALA A 143 -6.70 1.49 -7.42
CA ALA A 143 -6.96 2.91 -7.18
C ALA A 143 -7.31 3.66 -8.47
N LEU A 144 -6.53 3.46 -9.53
CA LEU A 144 -6.75 4.05 -10.84
C LEU A 144 -8.08 3.57 -11.47
N THR A 145 -8.40 2.30 -11.29
CA THR A 145 -9.69 1.74 -11.73
C THR A 145 -10.85 2.44 -11.01
N LEU A 146 -10.78 2.55 -9.69
CA LEU A 146 -11.80 3.23 -8.87
C LEU A 146 -11.96 4.70 -9.28
N ALA A 147 -10.85 5.41 -9.42
CA ALA A 147 -10.83 6.81 -9.84
C ALA A 147 -11.38 7.04 -11.25
N SER A 148 -11.36 6.01 -12.11
CA SER A 148 -11.89 6.08 -13.48
C SER A 148 -13.41 5.89 -13.57
N ILE A 149 -14.03 5.26 -12.57
CA ILE A 149 -15.43 4.86 -12.60
C ILE A 149 -16.29 5.87 -11.83
N LEU A 150 -15.82 6.35 -10.68
CA LEU A 150 -16.60 7.18 -9.77
C LEU A 150 -16.24 8.68 -9.88
N ARG A 151 -17.13 9.53 -9.39
CA ARG A 151 -16.88 10.99 -9.22
C ARG A 151 -15.91 11.20 -8.04
N ALA A 152 -15.19 12.32 -8.02
CA ALA A 152 -14.14 12.59 -7.03
C ALA A 152 -14.61 12.44 -5.57
N GLU A 153 -15.80 12.94 -5.26
CA GLU A 153 -16.38 12.81 -3.91
C GLU A 153 -16.71 11.35 -3.55
N GLY A 154 -17.20 10.59 -4.54
CA GLY A 154 -17.47 9.15 -4.37
C GLY A 154 -16.19 8.34 -4.17
N VAL A 155 -15.12 8.68 -4.91
CA VAL A 155 -13.81 8.06 -4.73
C VAL A 155 -13.26 8.35 -3.34
N LEU A 156 -13.34 9.61 -2.88
CA LEU A 156 -12.89 10.00 -1.54
C LEU A 156 -13.59 9.19 -0.45
N ALA A 157 -14.92 9.10 -0.52
CA ALA A 157 -15.70 8.36 0.47
C ALA A 157 -15.41 6.85 0.42
N LEU A 158 -15.42 6.25 -0.78
CA LEU A 158 -15.27 4.81 -0.94
C LEU A 158 -13.83 4.34 -0.68
N ALA A 159 -12.81 5.08 -1.13
CA ALA A 159 -11.42 4.74 -0.87
C ALA A 159 -11.10 4.74 0.63
N ASN A 160 -11.58 5.74 1.37
CA ASN A 160 -11.43 5.79 2.82
C ASN A 160 -12.23 4.69 3.51
N ALA A 161 -13.47 4.40 3.07
CA ALA A 161 -14.26 3.30 3.63
C ALA A 161 -13.58 1.94 3.42
N ILE A 162 -13.09 1.66 2.20
CA ILE A 162 -12.35 0.43 1.90
C ILE A 162 -11.08 0.35 2.76
N PHE A 163 -10.35 1.45 2.92
CA PHE A 163 -9.15 1.51 3.75
C PHE A 163 -9.44 1.16 5.22
N VAL A 164 -10.48 1.75 5.81
CA VAL A 164 -10.89 1.46 7.20
C VAL A 164 -11.33 0.00 7.34
N VAL A 165 -12.16 -0.51 6.43
CA VAL A 165 -12.59 -1.90 6.43
C VAL A 165 -11.40 -2.85 6.25
N ALA A 166 -10.44 -2.51 5.38
CA ALA A 166 -9.23 -3.29 5.19
C ALA A 166 -8.36 -3.38 6.45
N ILE A 167 -8.21 -2.27 7.18
CA ILE A 167 -7.44 -2.26 8.44
C ILE A 167 -8.13 -3.11 9.51
N LEU A 168 -9.44 -2.99 9.67
CA LEU A 168 -10.18 -3.65 10.74
C LEU A 168 -10.44 -5.14 10.45
N PHE A 169 -10.79 -5.46 9.21
CA PHE A 169 -11.27 -6.80 8.83
C PHE A 169 -10.37 -7.50 7.80
N GLY A 170 -9.30 -6.87 7.37
CA GLY A 170 -8.36 -7.43 6.40
C GLY A 170 -7.22 -8.23 7.02
N GLY A 171 -7.28 -8.60 8.30
CA GLY A 171 -6.19 -9.33 8.96
C GLY A 171 -4.96 -8.47 9.27
N ILE A 172 -5.10 -7.13 9.23
CA ILE A 172 -3.98 -6.21 9.45
C ILE A 172 -3.84 -5.87 10.93
N LEU A 173 -4.91 -5.38 11.54
CA LEU A 173 -4.93 -5.00 12.96
C LEU A 173 -5.45 -6.14 13.84
N ILE A 174 -6.44 -6.87 13.35
CA ILE A 174 -7.00 -8.05 13.99
C ILE A 174 -6.49 -9.27 13.20
N PRO A 175 -5.65 -10.15 13.79
CA PRO A 175 -5.20 -11.36 13.14
C PRO A 175 -6.36 -12.22 12.61
N LEU A 176 -6.14 -12.91 11.50
CA LEU A 176 -7.23 -13.67 10.83
C LEU A 176 -7.80 -14.79 11.69
N ASP A 177 -7.01 -15.37 12.59
CA ASP A 177 -7.42 -16.40 13.56
C ASP A 177 -8.39 -15.88 14.62
N GLN A 178 -8.48 -14.57 14.83
CA GLN A 178 -9.43 -13.92 15.74
C GLN A 178 -10.72 -13.49 15.04
N LEU A 179 -10.79 -13.59 13.72
CA LEU A 179 -11.97 -13.27 12.93
C LEU A 179 -12.88 -14.50 12.79
N PRO A 180 -14.21 -14.33 12.60
CA PRO A 180 -15.09 -15.43 12.27
C PRO A 180 -14.60 -16.18 11.02
N ASP A 181 -14.67 -17.52 11.04
CA ASP A 181 -14.11 -18.42 10.00
C ASP A 181 -14.49 -18.01 8.57
N VAL A 182 -15.76 -17.64 8.35
CA VAL A 182 -16.25 -17.22 7.04
C VAL A 182 -15.54 -15.97 6.56
N TRP A 183 -15.30 -15.01 7.46
CA TRP A 183 -14.65 -13.75 7.14
C TRP A 183 -13.15 -13.92 6.97
N ALA A 184 -12.50 -14.70 7.82
CA ALA A 184 -11.08 -15.05 7.71
C ALA A 184 -10.77 -15.70 6.35
N ASN A 185 -11.62 -16.65 5.93
CA ASN A 185 -11.50 -17.32 4.62
C ASN A 185 -11.67 -16.38 3.42
N ILE A 186 -12.43 -15.30 3.55
CA ILE A 186 -12.56 -14.29 2.48
C ILE A 186 -11.37 -13.33 2.53
N ALA A 187 -11.03 -12.84 3.72
CA ALA A 187 -10.01 -11.81 3.93
C ALA A 187 -8.63 -12.24 3.42
N GLN A 188 -8.25 -13.51 3.58
CA GLN A 188 -6.96 -14.03 3.11
C GLN A 188 -6.76 -13.94 1.59
N PHE A 189 -7.84 -13.93 0.79
CA PHE A 189 -7.79 -13.79 -0.66
C PHE A 189 -7.94 -12.34 -1.12
N LEU A 190 -8.31 -11.42 -0.25
CA LEU A 190 -8.34 -10.00 -0.56
C LEU A 190 -6.93 -9.42 -0.50
N LEU A 191 -6.67 -8.38 -1.32
CA LEU A 191 -5.36 -7.74 -1.36
C LEU A 191 -4.82 -7.33 0.01
N PRO A 192 -5.61 -6.71 0.93
CA PRO A 192 -5.11 -6.32 2.25
C PRO A 192 -4.66 -7.52 3.09
N GLY A 193 -5.47 -8.58 3.14
CA GLY A 193 -5.16 -9.78 3.92
C GLY A 193 -3.99 -10.56 3.36
N ALA A 194 -3.96 -10.78 2.04
CA ALA A 194 -2.85 -11.44 1.39
C ALA A 194 -1.52 -10.69 1.59
N LEU A 195 -1.55 -9.35 1.51
CA LEU A 195 -0.37 -8.52 1.74
C LEU A 195 0.09 -8.59 3.20
N ALA A 196 -0.83 -8.54 4.16
CA ALA A 196 -0.52 -8.67 5.59
C ALA A 196 0.11 -10.04 5.89
N MET A 197 -0.51 -11.14 5.42
CA MET A 197 0.01 -12.49 5.59
C MET A 197 1.39 -12.67 4.96
N ALA A 198 1.59 -12.21 3.73
CA ALA A 198 2.86 -12.32 3.04
C ALA A 198 3.99 -11.54 3.75
N LEU A 199 3.71 -10.36 4.30
CA LEU A 199 4.69 -9.60 5.06
C LEU A 199 4.94 -10.20 6.44
N THR A 200 3.90 -10.72 7.11
CA THR A 200 4.05 -11.39 8.42
C THR A 200 4.84 -12.67 8.30
N SER A 201 4.58 -13.51 7.30
CA SER A 201 5.33 -14.74 7.09
C SER A 201 6.82 -14.47 6.88
N VAL A 202 7.18 -13.43 6.12
CA VAL A 202 8.58 -13.08 5.87
C VAL A 202 9.26 -12.45 7.09
N LEU A 203 8.58 -11.51 7.76
CA LEU A 203 9.21 -10.68 8.80
C LEU A 203 9.11 -11.29 10.22
N VAL A 204 8.09 -12.09 10.48
CA VAL A 204 7.82 -12.68 11.82
C VAL A 204 8.16 -14.17 11.86
N GLU A 205 7.73 -14.91 10.84
CA GLU A 205 7.90 -16.36 10.79
C GLU A 205 9.19 -16.80 10.09
N GLU A 206 9.90 -15.85 9.45
CA GLU A 206 11.11 -16.10 8.64
C GLU A 206 10.88 -17.16 7.54
N THR A 207 9.65 -17.25 7.04
CA THR A 207 9.20 -18.20 6.01
C THR A 207 8.59 -17.47 4.84
N ILE A 208 8.23 -18.21 3.78
CA ILE A 208 7.54 -17.64 2.62
C ILE A 208 6.15 -18.27 2.52
N ASP A 209 5.11 -17.50 2.79
CA ASP A 209 3.77 -17.90 2.40
C ASP A 209 3.59 -17.68 0.89
N ILE A 210 3.75 -18.79 0.15
CA ILE A 210 3.63 -18.79 -1.31
C ILE A 210 2.19 -18.42 -1.73
N SER A 211 1.16 -18.88 -1.00
CA SER A 211 -0.24 -18.63 -1.32
C SER A 211 -0.56 -17.15 -1.22
N ALA A 212 -0.20 -16.52 -0.11
CA ALA A 212 -0.40 -15.08 0.11
C ALA A 212 0.39 -14.26 -0.90
N SER A 213 1.67 -14.60 -1.13
CA SER A 213 2.52 -13.89 -2.11
C SER A 213 1.94 -13.98 -3.53
N VAL A 214 1.55 -15.16 -3.98
CA VAL A 214 0.93 -15.36 -5.30
C VAL A 214 -0.38 -14.57 -5.42
N THR A 215 -1.19 -14.53 -4.36
CA THR A 215 -2.43 -13.75 -4.34
C THR A 215 -2.16 -12.26 -4.55
N VAL A 216 -1.14 -11.69 -3.90
CA VAL A 216 -0.74 -10.28 -4.11
C VAL A 216 -0.37 -10.03 -5.59
N PHE A 217 0.41 -10.92 -6.22
CA PHE A 217 0.79 -10.76 -7.62
C PHE A 217 -0.38 -10.98 -8.57
N ILE A 218 -1.32 -11.86 -8.27
CA ILE A 218 -2.57 -12.00 -9.04
C ILE A 218 -3.34 -10.68 -9.02
N TRP A 219 -3.52 -10.06 -7.84
CA TRP A 219 -4.15 -8.75 -7.71
C TRP A 219 -3.40 -7.66 -8.48
N ALA A 220 -2.07 -7.69 -8.52
CA ALA A 220 -1.26 -6.74 -9.27
C ALA A 220 -1.46 -6.90 -10.79
N ILE A 221 -1.43 -8.13 -11.30
CA ILE A 221 -1.59 -8.42 -12.73
C ILE A 221 -3.01 -8.07 -13.19
N VAL A 222 -4.02 -8.60 -12.49
CA VAL A 222 -5.44 -8.36 -12.81
C VAL A 222 -5.74 -6.87 -12.71
N GLY A 223 -5.31 -6.21 -11.64
CA GLY A 223 -5.51 -4.77 -11.43
C GLY A 223 -4.90 -3.95 -12.56
N THR A 224 -3.68 -4.26 -12.99
CA THR A 224 -3.01 -3.53 -14.09
C THR A 224 -3.73 -3.71 -15.41
N ILE A 225 -4.21 -4.91 -15.72
CA ILE A 225 -4.99 -5.18 -16.93
C ILE A 225 -6.32 -4.41 -16.89
N VAL A 226 -7.02 -4.43 -15.76
CA VAL A 226 -8.29 -3.73 -15.59
C VAL A 226 -8.08 -2.22 -15.65
N ALA A 227 -7.08 -1.68 -14.96
CA ALA A 227 -6.75 -0.25 -14.99
C ALA A 227 -6.45 0.24 -16.40
N SER A 228 -5.62 -0.48 -17.15
CA SER A 228 -5.25 -0.09 -18.52
C SER A 228 -6.46 -0.06 -19.48
N LYS A 229 -7.46 -0.90 -19.25
CA LYS A 229 -8.69 -0.95 -20.06
C LYS A 229 -9.77 0.03 -19.60
N SER A 230 -9.88 0.26 -18.28
CA SER A 230 -10.93 1.10 -17.69
C SER A 230 -10.54 2.56 -17.56
N PHE A 231 -9.26 2.91 -17.70
CA PHE A 231 -8.80 4.29 -17.53
C PHE A 231 -9.49 5.26 -18.50
N ARG A 232 -10.04 6.33 -17.95
CA ARG A 232 -10.75 7.38 -18.71
C ARG A 232 -10.15 8.74 -18.40
N TRP A 233 -10.02 9.56 -19.45
CA TRP A 233 -9.58 10.95 -19.35
C TRP A 233 -10.64 11.89 -18.76
N ILE A 234 -11.92 11.52 -18.95
CA ILE A 234 -13.13 12.29 -18.61
C ILE A 234 -14.04 11.43 -17.75
#